data_1d2f0016c8cb44b638ac9da6c0acbc21
#
_entry.id   1d2f0016c8cb44b638ac9da6c0acbc21
#
_cell.length_a   1.000
_cell.length_b   1.000
_cell.length_c   1.000
_cell.angle_alpha   90.00
_cell.angle_beta   90.00
_cell.angle_gamma   90.00
#
_symmetry.space_group_name_H-M   'P 1'
#
loop_
_entity.id
_entity.type
_entity.pdbx_description
1 polymer ?
#
loop_
_entity_poly.entity_id
_entity_poly.type
_entity_poly.pdbx_seq_one_letter_code
_entity_poly.pdbx_strand_id
1 'polypeptide(L)' 'MADYYQLLGVDRDADADTLKRAYRRMARQYHPDVNKDPGAEERFKEIGRAYGVLADPQTRDRYDQFGDAGG' A
#
# COMPACT_ATOMS: atom_id res chain seq x y z
N MET A 1 -5.22 2.46 13.51
CA MET A 1 -4.36 1.80 12.53
C MET A 1 -4.41 2.54 11.20
N ALA A 2 -3.26 2.65 10.55
CA ALA A 2 -3.23 3.25 9.23
C ALA A 2 -3.90 2.31 8.23
N ASP A 3 -4.73 2.83 7.37
CA ASP A 3 -5.30 2.02 6.32
C ASP A 3 -4.35 1.95 5.13
N TYR A 4 -4.70 1.13 4.15
CA TYR A 4 -3.81 0.91 3.01
C TYR A 4 -3.63 2.17 2.17
N TYR A 5 -4.64 3.02 2.08
CA TYR A 5 -4.52 4.27 1.35
C TYR A 5 -3.53 5.20 2.05
N GLN A 6 -3.58 5.25 3.37
CA GLN A 6 -2.64 6.06 4.15
C GLN A 6 -1.21 5.54 4.02
N LEU A 7 -1.05 4.21 4.00
CA LEU A 7 0.28 3.63 3.81
C LEU A 7 0.91 4.06 2.49
N LEU A 8 0.11 4.17 1.45
CA LEU A 8 0.59 4.62 0.14
C LEU A 8 0.61 6.13 0.02
N GLY A 9 0.00 6.84 0.96
CA GLY A 9 -0.04 8.30 0.93
C GLY A 9 -0.98 8.86 -0.12
N VAL A 10 -2.12 8.20 -0.34
CA VAL A 10 -3.09 8.63 -1.34
C VAL A 10 -4.48 8.72 -0.73
N ASP A 11 -5.40 9.35 -1.44
CA ASP A 11 -6.79 9.43 -1.06
C ASP A 11 -7.52 8.14 -1.41
N ARG A 12 -8.66 7.93 -0.75
CA ARG A 12 -9.45 6.72 -1.00
C ARG A 12 -10.05 6.69 -2.38
N ASP A 13 -10.18 7.82 -3.04
CA ASP A 13 -10.69 7.90 -4.40
C ASP A 13 -9.60 7.92 -5.46
N ALA A 14 -8.35 7.65 -5.08
CA ALA A 14 -7.25 7.62 -6.02
C ALA A 14 -7.51 6.58 -7.11
N ASP A 15 -7.18 6.94 -8.35
CA ASP A 15 -7.34 6.02 -9.46
C ASP A 15 -6.18 5.02 -9.50
N ALA A 16 -6.28 4.03 -10.39
CA ALA A 16 -5.31 2.95 -10.47
C ALA A 16 -3.90 3.48 -10.78
N ASP A 17 -3.79 4.48 -11.62
CA ASP A 17 -2.51 5.04 -12.00
C ASP A 17 -1.86 5.76 -10.81
N THR A 18 -2.65 6.51 -10.07
CA THR A 18 -2.17 7.20 -8.87
C THR A 18 -1.69 6.20 -7.83
N LEU A 19 -2.41 5.12 -7.64
CA LEU A 19 -2.01 4.06 -6.72
C LEU A 19 -0.69 3.44 -7.13
N LYS A 20 -0.51 3.18 -8.40
CA LYS A 20 0.70 2.58 -8.93
C LYS A 20 1.91 3.48 -8.72
N ARG A 21 1.75 4.77 -9.00
CA ARG A 21 2.82 5.74 -8.80
C ARG A 21 3.20 5.85 -7.34
N ALA A 22 2.20 5.89 -6.47
CA ALA A 22 2.43 5.98 -5.04
C ALA A 22 3.17 4.75 -4.53
N TYR A 23 2.76 3.58 -4.99
CA TYR A 23 3.43 2.34 -4.63
C TYR A 23 4.90 2.36 -5.03
N ARG A 24 5.18 2.76 -6.27
CA ARG A 24 6.55 2.79 -6.76
C ARG A 24 7.42 3.74 -5.94
N ARG A 25 6.87 4.90 -5.59
CA ARG A 25 7.59 5.87 -4.77
C ARG A 25 7.91 5.31 -3.40
N MET A 26 6.91 4.73 -2.75
CA MET A 26 7.09 4.16 -1.42
C MET A 26 8.02 2.94 -1.43
N ALA A 27 7.88 2.10 -2.44
CA ALA A 27 8.73 0.91 -2.56
C ALA A 27 10.20 1.30 -2.70
N ARG A 28 10.50 2.35 -3.46
CA ARG A 28 11.87 2.82 -3.57
C ARG A 28 12.39 3.40 -2.27
N GLN A 29 11.53 4.12 -1.56
CA GLN A 29 11.91 4.77 -0.31
C GLN A 29 12.23 3.75 0.78
N TYR A 30 11.53 2.64 0.82
CA TYR A 30 11.68 1.65 1.88
C TYR A 30 12.36 0.36 1.43
N HIS A 31 12.90 0.33 0.22
CA HIS A 31 13.57 -0.87 -0.27
C HIS A 31 14.76 -1.21 0.62
N PRO A 32 14.92 -2.48 1.00
CA PRO A 32 16.01 -2.86 1.92
C PRO A 32 17.41 -2.54 1.41
N ASP A 33 17.61 -2.46 0.10
CA ASP A 33 18.91 -2.11 -0.46
C ASP A 33 19.22 -0.63 -0.31
N VAL A 34 18.20 0.20 -0.19
CA VAL A 34 18.35 1.66 -0.11
C VAL A 34 18.21 2.15 1.32
N ASN A 35 17.26 1.57 2.06
CA ASN A 35 16.94 2.03 3.41
C ASN A 35 17.31 0.93 4.41
N LYS A 36 18.29 1.21 5.24
CA LYS A 36 18.80 0.24 6.22
C LYS A 36 18.19 0.41 7.61
N ASP A 37 17.22 1.28 7.76
CA ASP A 37 16.57 1.46 9.06
C ASP A 37 15.88 0.18 9.49
N PRO A 38 15.88 -0.13 10.80
CA PRO A 38 15.30 -1.39 11.29
C PRO A 38 13.85 -1.60 10.89
N GLY A 39 13.06 -0.52 10.78
CA GLY A 39 11.65 -0.65 10.42
C GLY A 39 11.37 -0.63 8.91
N ALA A 40 12.39 -0.40 8.08
CA ALA A 40 12.16 -0.21 6.66
C ALA A 40 11.67 -1.48 5.98
N GLU A 41 12.23 -2.62 6.33
CA GLU A 41 11.85 -3.89 5.72
C GLU A 41 10.39 -4.21 6.03
N GLU A 42 9.98 -4.01 7.26
CA GLU A 42 8.60 -4.25 7.66
C GLU A 42 7.65 -3.31 6.93
N ARG A 43 8.03 -2.04 6.82
CA ARG A 43 7.23 -1.07 6.09
C ARG A 43 7.14 -1.44 4.61
N PHE A 44 8.22 -1.91 4.03
CA PHE A 44 8.24 -2.33 2.64
C PHE A 44 7.23 -3.46 2.40
N LYS A 45 7.18 -4.42 3.32
CA LYS A 45 6.21 -5.52 3.21
C LYS A 45 4.77 -5.01 3.33
N GLU A 46 4.53 -4.10 4.24
CA GLU A 46 3.19 -3.52 4.40
C GLU A 46 2.74 -2.77 3.15
N ILE A 47 3.65 -2.01 2.56
CA ILE A 47 3.37 -1.25 1.34
C ILE A 47 3.02 -2.21 0.20
N GLY A 48 3.76 -3.31 0.07
CA GLY A 48 3.48 -4.31 -0.93
C GLY A 48 2.12 -4.94 -0.76
N ARG A 49 1.76 -5.26 0.48
CA ARG A 49 0.45 -5.82 0.79
C ARG A 49 -0.66 -4.84 0.45
N ALA A 50 -0.48 -3.58 0.83
CA ALA A 50 -1.46 -2.54 0.56
C ALA A 50 -1.73 -2.41 -0.92
N TYR A 51 -0.67 -2.33 -1.71
CA TYR A 51 -0.83 -2.21 -3.15
C TYR A 51 -1.46 -3.45 -3.76
N GLY A 52 -1.07 -4.63 -3.26
CA GLY A 52 -1.66 -5.87 -3.75
C GLY A 52 -3.17 -5.92 -3.60
N VAL A 53 -3.67 -5.38 -2.50
CA VAL A 53 -5.12 -5.32 -2.26
C VAL A 53 -5.77 -4.24 -3.12
N LEU A 54 -5.14 -3.07 -3.24
CA LEU A 54 -5.76 -1.93 -3.90
C LEU A 54 -5.61 -1.95 -5.42
N ALA A 55 -4.67 -2.73 -5.95
CA ALA A 55 -4.43 -2.78 -7.39
C ALA A 55 -5.49 -3.57 -8.15
N ASP A 56 -6.11 -4.54 -7.49
CA ASP A 56 -7.14 -5.38 -8.11
C ASP A 56 -8.52 -4.79 -7.77
N PRO A 57 -9.33 -4.47 -8.78
CA PRO A 57 -10.66 -3.88 -8.53
C PRO A 57 -11.53 -4.70 -7.58
N GLN A 58 -11.46 -6.03 -7.66
CA GLN A 58 -12.27 -6.89 -6.80
C GLN A 58 -11.82 -6.82 -5.35
N THR A 59 -10.53 -6.97 -5.10
CA THR A 59 -10.02 -6.91 -3.73
C THR A 59 -10.09 -5.50 -3.18
N ARG A 60 -9.89 -4.50 -4.02
CA ARG A 60 -10.04 -3.11 -3.60
C ARG A 60 -11.47 -2.83 -3.13
N ASP A 61 -12.46 -3.29 -3.92
CA ASP A 61 -13.85 -3.09 -3.58
C ASP A 61 -14.20 -3.77 -2.26
N ARG A 62 -13.72 -4.99 -2.07
CA ARG A 62 -13.93 -5.71 -0.83
C ARG A 62 -13.29 -4.99 0.35
N TYR A 63 -12.08 -4.48 0.16
CA TYR A 63 -11.41 -3.73 1.20
C TYR A 63 -12.18 -2.46 1.57
N ASP A 64 -12.70 -1.76 0.56
CA ASP A 64 -13.46 -0.54 0.80
C ASP A 64 -14.72 -0.81 1.58
N GLN A 65 -15.32 -1.97 1.40
CA GLN A 65 -16.56 -2.33 2.10
C GLN A 65 -16.30 -2.90 3.49
N PHE A 66 -15.30 -3.76 3.62
CA PHE A 66 -15.14 -4.56 4.85
C PHE A 66 -13.82 -4.33 5.56
N GLY A 67 -12.90 -3.60 4.96
CA GLY A 67 -11.61 -3.36 5.57
C GLY A 67 -10.63 -4.49 5.37
N ASP A 68 -9.50 -4.38 6.05
CA ASP A 68 -8.41 -5.33 5.93
C ASP A 68 -8.81 -6.67 6.57
N ALA A 69 -8.20 -7.69 6.07
CA ALA A 69 -8.27 -9.02 6.65
C ALA A 69 -9.52 -9.79 6.28
N GLY A 70 -10.38 -9.17 5.55
CA GLY A 70 -11.55 -9.94 5.14
C GLY A 70 -12.11 -10.71 6.32
N GLY A 71 -11.95 -10.16 7.44
CA GLY A 71 -12.46 -10.88 8.57
C GLY A 71 -11.86 -10.39 9.78
#